data_ce40d93dfe9828ab44bea28bb019b41c
#
_entry.id   ce40d93dfe9828ab44bea28bb019b41c
#
_cell.length_a   1.000
_cell.length_b   1.000
_cell.length_c   1.000
_cell.angle_alpha   90.00
_cell.angle_beta   90.00
_cell.angle_gamma   90.00
#
_symmetry.space_group_name_H-M   'P 1'
#
loop_
_entity.id
_entity.type
_entity.pdbx_description
1 polymer ?
#
loop_
_entity_poly.entity_id
_entity_poly.type
_entity_poly.pdbx_seq_one_letter_code
_entity_poly.pdbx_strand_id
1 'polypeptide(L)'
;MGTLDIDFVRAQFPAFSEPSLQGQAFFENAGGSYTCKPVLDRLTRYYTQRKVQPYGPYDASRLAGEEMDEARARMAAILGVNTDELSFGPSTTQNTYVLAQAFRQWMQPGDAIVVTNQDHEANSGPWRRLVEDGFEIREWQIDPETGSLNLQDLENLLDEKVRLVCFPHCSNVIGEINPVTEITAIAHAAGAFVCVDGVSYAPHGFPNVGDLGPDIYLFSAYKTYGPHQGCMVIRRALGELLPNQAHYFNADALYKRFTPAGPDHAQIAASAGMADYVDLLCYHHNGPKGNATERGAFVHDLMRGQEVALLQPVLDAIKDRNAVRLIGTSDATRRAPTVALSLSRNAEAVATDLVEHGIMAGGGDFYAVRPLQAMGVDLDHGVLRVSFTHYTSQQEIDQLLGALDAVL
;
A
#
# COMPACT_ATOMS: atom_id res chain seq x y z
N MET A 1 1.07 -8.33 24.49
CA MET A 1 1.03 -8.78 23.08
C MET A 1 2.05 -9.91 22.92
N GLY A 2 1.75 -10.94 22.12
CA GLY A 2 2.72 -12.00 21.81
C GLY A 2 3.87 -11.45 20.97
N THR A 3 5.03 -12.09 21.02
CA THR A 3 6.17 -11.78 20.14
C THR A 3 6.00 -12.54 18.83
N LEU A 4 6.28 -11.90 17.70
CA LEU A 4 6.24 -12.54 16.38
C LEU A 4 7.40 -13.58 16.31
N ASP A 5 7.08 -14.80 15.91
CA ASP A 5 8.09 -15.86 15.66
C ASP A 5 8.71 -15.63 14.27
N ILE A 6 9.86 -14.99 14.26
CA ILE A 6 10.54 -14.57 13.03
C ILE A 6 11.01 -15.77 12.18
N ASP A 7 11.38 -16.88 12.79
CA ASP A 7 11.83 -18.06 12.06
C ASP A 7 10.65 -18.71 11.33
N PHE A 8 9.50 -18.83 12.00
CA PHE A 8 8.26 -19.29 11.37
C PHE A 8 7.84 -18.38 10.22
N VAL A 9 7.87 -17.05 10.44
CA VAL A 9 7.54 -16.06 9.40
C VAL A 9 8.43 -16.23 8.18
N ARG A 10 9.75 -16.24 8.35
CA ARG A 10 10.73 -16.33 7.26
C ARG A 10 10.60 -17.64 6.48
N ALA A 11 10.23 -18.74 7.15
CA ALA A 11 9.95 -20.02 6.48
C ALA A 11 8.76 -19.96 5.51
N GLN A 12 7.89 -18.94 5.61
CA GLN A 12 6.80 -18.72 4.66
C GLN A 12 7.22 -17.97 3.40
N PHE A 13 8.46 -17.49 3.32
CA PHE A 13 8.98 -16.72 2.19
C PHE A 13 10.16 -17.46 1.55
N PRO A 14 9.98 -18.15 0.42
CA PRO A 14 11.03 -18.92 -0.25
C PRO A 14 12.29 -18.10 -0.59
N ALA A 15 12.17 -16.77 -0.75
CA ALA A 15 13.30 -15.90 -1.00
C ALA A 15 14.40 -15.98 0.08
N PHE A 16 14.05 -16.24 1.35
CA PHE A 16 15.04 -16.41 2.41
C PHE A 16 15.83 -17.70 2.36
N SER A 17 15.41 -18.69 1.55
CA SER A 17 16.14 -19.91 1.28
C SER A 17 16.77 -19.93 -0.12
N GLU A 18 16.58 -18.88 -0.92
CA GLU A 18 17.14 -18.78 -2.28
C GLU A 18 18.65 -18.53 -2.22
N PRO A 19 19.51 -19.41 -2.78
CA PRO A 19 20.96 -19.27 -2.67
C PRO A 19 21.52 -17.95 -3.20
N SER A 20 20.92 -17.38 -4.25
CA SER A 20 21.38 -16.11 -4.86
C SER A 20 21.12 -14.89 -3.98
N LEU A 21 20.27 -15.01 -2.95
CA LEU A 21 19.91 -13.92 -2.02
C LEU A 21 20.60 -14.07 -0.65
N GLN A 22 21.38 -15.13 -0.43
CA GLN A 22 22.05 -15.33 0.85
C GLN A 22 23.08 -14.24 1.14
N GLY A 23 23.13 -13.78 2.40
CA GLY A 23 24.02 -12.72 2.85
C GLY A 23 23.56 -11.30 2.48
N GLN A 24 22.42 -11.17 1.80
CA GLN A 24 21.82 -9.89 1.44
C GLN A 24 20.63 -9.58 2.35
N ALA A 25 20.59 -8.38 2.93
CA ALA A 25 19.49 -7.88 3.73
C ALA A 25 18.58 -6.97 2.89
N PHE A 26 17.29 -7.27 2.86
CA PHE A 26 16.32 -6.63 1.97
C PHE A 26 15.63 -5.43 2.64
N PHE A 27 16.00 -4.23 2.21
CA PHE A 27 15.48 -2.96 2.70
C PHE A 27 14.80 -2.10 1.64
N GLU A 28 14.22 -2.73 0.59
CA GLU A 28 13.48 -2.05 -0.49
C GLU A 28 11.99 -2.47 -0.53
N ASN A 29 11.42 -2.82 0.64
CA ASN A 29 10.02 -3.29 0.73
C ASN A 29 8.98 -2.26 0.29
N ALA A 30 9.24 -0.96 0.42
CA ALA A 30 8.35 0.08 -0.10
C ALA A 30 8.27 0.08 -1.65
N GLY A 31 9.22 -0.54 -2.34
CA GLY A 31 9.20 -0.83 -3.78
C GLY A 31 8.45 -2.11 -4.14
N GLY A 32 8.53 -3.13 -3.26
CA GLY A 32 7.88 -4.42 -3.41
C GLY A 32 8.32 -5.38 -2.31
N SER A 33 7.50 -6.34 -1.93
CA SER A 33 7.82 -7.34 -0.91
C SER A 33 8.17 -8.69 -1.53
N TYR A 34 8.87 -9.54 -0.79
CA TYR A 34 8.95 -10.95 -1.15
C TYR A 34 7.54 -11.57 -1.16
N THR A 35 7.32 -12.49 -2.09
CA THR A 35 6.04 -13.19 -2.23
C THR A 35 5.99 -14.36 -1.25
N CYS A 36 4.90 -14.50 -0.49
CA CYS A 36 4.73 -15.61 0.43
C CYS A 36 4.43 -16.92 -0.30
N LYS A 37 4.84 -18.05 0.30
CA LYS A 37 4.68 -19.39 -0.25
C LYS A 37 3.23 -19.74 -0.63
N PRO A 38 2.19 -19.42 0.19
CA PRO A 38 0.82 -19.70 -0.21
C PRO A 38 0.40 -19.06 -1.54
N VAL A 39 0.89 -17.85 -1.83
CA VAL A 39 0.64 -17.16 -3.12
C VAL A 39 1.34 -17.88 -4.26
N LEU A 40 2.62 -18.25 -4.08
CA LEU A 40 3.39 -18.99 -5.10
C LEU A 40 2.77 -20.35 -5.41
N ASP A 41 2.33 -21.08 -4.38
CA ASP A 41 1.67 -22.38 -4.54
C ASP A 41 0.37 -22.25 -5.35
N ARG A 42 -0.44 -21.21 -5.08
CA ARG A 42 -1.68 -20.91 -5.81
C ARG A 42 -1.41 -20.49 -7.25
N LEU A 43 -0.40 -19.65 -7.51
CA LEU A 43 0.04 -19.28 -8.86
C LEU A 43 0.46 -20.50 -9.66
N THR A 44 1.35 -21.33 -9.09
CA THR A 44 1.83 -22.55 -9.74
C THR A 44 0.67 -23.51 -10.06
N ARG A 45 -0.23 -23.75 -9.10
CA ARG A 45 -1.42 -24.58 -9.30
C ARG A 45 -2.31 -24.02 -10.41
N TYR A 46 -2.57 -22.72 -10.42
CA TYR A 46 -3.43 -22.11 -11.44
C TYR A 46 -2.83 -22.26 -12.83
N TYR A 47 -1.55 -21.90 -13.02
CA TYR A 47 -0.88 -22.00 -14.32
C TYR A 47 -0.75 -23.45 -14.83
N THR A 48 -0.60 -24.43 -13.95
CA THR A 48 -0.45 -25.83 -14.33
C THR A 48 -1.78 -26.57 -14.50
N GLN A 49 -2.83 -26.19 -13.78
CA GLN A 49 -4.06 -26.98 -13.68
C GLN A 49 -5.34 -26.21 -14.08
N ARG A 50 -5.30 -24.85 -14.10
CA ARG A 50 -6.48 -23.98 -14.24
C ARG A 50 -6.33 -22.92 -15.34
N LYS A 51 -5.27 -22.99 -16.17
CA LYS A 51 -4.98 -21.99 -17.22
C LYS A 51 -5.92 -22.16 -18.43
N VAL A 52 -7.20 -21.95 -18.18
CA VAL A 52 -8.31 -21.97 -19.15
C VAL A 52 -9.23 -20.79 -18.88
N GLN A 53 -10.18 -20.50 -19.78
CA GLN A 53 -11.21 -19.50 -19.51
C GLN A 53 -12.06 -19.95 -18.30
N PRO A 54 -12.19 -19.14 -17.23
CA PRO A 54 -12.97 -19.52 -16.05
C PRO A 54 -14.48 -19.52 -16.30
N TYR A 55 -15.23 -20.13 -15.37
CA TYR A 55 -16.69 -20.20 -15.32
C TYR A 55 -17.36 -21.01 -16.46
N GLY A 56 -16.62 -21.85 -17.14
CA GLY A 56 -17.18 -22.80 -18.12
C GLY A 56 -17.64 -24.12 -17.47
N PRO A 57 -18.26 -25.03 -18.24
CA PRO A 57 -18.93 -26.23 -17.73
C PRO A 57 -18.00 -27.41 -17.39
N TYR A 58 -16.73 -27.35 -17.72
CA TYR A 58 -15.76 -28.43 -17.43
C TYR A 58 -14.92 -28.09 -16.19
N ASP A 59 -14.42 -29.14 -15.50
CA ASP A 59 -13.83 -29.01 -14.16
C ASP A 59 -12.69 -27.98 -14.05
N ALA A 60 -11.73 -27.98 -14.97
CA ALA A 60 -10.64 -27.01 -14.91
C ALA A 60 -11.14 -25.56 -14.94
N SER A 61 -12.16 -25.28 -15.76
CA SER A 61 -12.76 -23.97 -15.91
C SER A 61 -13.62 -23.56 -14.71
N ARG A 62 -14.43 -24.48 -14.20
CA ARG A 62 -15.24 -24.28 -12.99
C ARG A 62 -14.33 -23.98 -11.79
N LEU A 63 -13.32 -24.80 -11.56
CA LEU A 63 -12.34 -24.63 -10.48
C LEU A 63 -11.54 -23.33 -10.62
N ALA A 64 -11.20 -22.91 -11.85
CA ALA A 64 -10.56 -21.62 -12.10
C ALA A 64 -11.42 -20.45 -11.61
N GLY A 65 -12.72 -20.48 -11.90
CA GLY A 65 -13.67 -19.47 -11.43
C GLY A 65 -13.85 -19.49 -9.91
N GLU A 66 -14.01 -20.68 -9.32
CA GLU A 66 -14.14 -20.86 -7.87
C GLU A 66 -12.91 -20.33 -7.10
N GLU A 67 -11.67 -20.56 -7.59
CA GLU A 67 -10.46 -20.00 -6.95
C GLU A 67 -10.40 -18.47 -7.04
N MET A 68 -10.91 -17.87 -8.11
CA MET A 68 -11.01 -16.40 -8.22
C MET A 68 -12.06 -15.83 -7.26
N ASP A 69 -13.21 -16.51 -7.14
CA ASP A 69 -14.29 -16.09 -6.23
C ASP A 69 -13.86 -16.26 -4.76
N GLU A 70 -13.17 -17.36 -4.42
CA GLU A 70 -12.55 -17.57 -3.12
C GLU A 70 -11.60 -16.40 -2.77
N ALA A 71 -10.73 -16.00 -3.70
CA ALA A 71 -9.78 -14.93 -3.46
C ALA A 71 -10.47 -13.60 -3.14
N ARG A 72 -11.51 -13.26 -3.91
CA ARG A 72 -12.30 -12.05 -3.65
C ARG A 72 -12.99 -12.11 -2.29
N ALA A 73 -13.67 -13.22 -2.00
CA ALA A 73 -14.39 -13.40 -0.74
C ALA A 73 -13.46 -13.32 0.48
N ARG A 74 -12.31 -14.01 0.44
CA ARG A 74 -11.37 -14.05 1.55
C ARG A 74 -10.67 -12.73 1.79
N MET A 75 -10.22 -12.06 0.73
CA MET A 75 -9.60 -10.74 0.84
C MET A 75 -10.59 -9.68 1.32
N ALA A 76 -11.83 -9.67 0.80
CA ALA A 76 -12.88 -8.76 1.26
C ALA A 76 -13.19 -8.98 2.75
N ALA A 77 -13.24 -10.24 3.20
CA ALA A 77 -13.48 -10.58 4.60
C ALA A 77 -12.37 -10.06 5.55
N ILE A 78 -11.09 -10.11 5.15
CA ILE A 78 -9.98 -9.54 5.94
C ILE A 78 -10.07 -8.02 5.99
N LEU A 79 -10.43 -7.39 4.86
CA LEU A 79 -10.56 -5.94 4.74
C LEU A 79 -11.85 -5.40 5.38
N GLY A 80 -12.74 -6.26 5.87
CA GLY A 80 -14.00 -5.86 6.51
C GLY A 80 -15.01 -5.22 5.54
N VAL A 81 -15.00 -5.63 4.26
CA VAL A 81 -15.89 -5.09 3.22
C VAL A 81 -16.70 -6.20 2.56
N ASN A 82 -17.74 -5.82 1.78
CA ASN A 82 -18.51 -6.80 1.03
C ASN A 82 -17.68 -7.36 -0.13
N THR A 83 -17.92 -8.63 -0.47
CA THR A 83 -17.17 -9.34 -1.52
C THR A 83 -17.20 -8.61 -2.87
N ASP A 84 -18.33 -8.02 -3.21
CA ASP A 84 -18.51 -7.31 -4.48
C ASP A 84 -18.00 -5.85 -4.48
N GLU A 85 -17.59 -5.33 -3.32
CA GLU A 85 -16.89 -4.05 -3.20
C GLU A 85 -15.38 -4.16 -3.51
N LEU A 86 -14.82 -5.39 -3.58
CA LEU A 86 -13.42 -5.62 -3.90
C LEU A 86 -13.23 -5.98 -5.39
N SER A 87 -12.40 -5.18 -6.05
CA SER A 87 -11.99 -5.36 -7.45
C SER A 87 -10.48 -5.56 -7.56
N PHE A 88 -10.05 -6.22 -8.62
CA PHE A 88 -8.64 -6.40 -8.97
C PHE A 88 -8.36 -5.76 -10.32
N GLY A 89 -7.31 -4.96 -10.40
CA GLY A 89 -6.84 -4.34 -11.62
C GLY A 89 -5.34 -4.55 -11.83
N PRO A 90 -4.78 -4.11 -12.96
CA PRO A 90 -3.38 -4.36 -13.30
C PRO A 90 -2.38 -3.71 -12.33
N SER A 91 -2.71 -2.53 -11.81
CA SER A 91 -1.92 -1.78 -10.83
C SER A 91 -2.78 -0.73 -10.12
N THR A 92 -2.33 -0.24 -8.97
CA THR A 92 -2.99 0.87 -8.28
C THR A 92 -3.06 2.12 -9.18
N THR A 93 -2.00 2.45 -9.90
CA THR A 93 -1.99 3.60 -10.82
C THR A 93 -3.07 3.49 -11.88
N GLN A 94 -3.21 2.33 -12.54
CA GLN A 94 -4.27 2.14 -13.54
C GLN A 94 -5.67 2.17 -12.92
N ASN A 95 -5.84 1.63 -11.72
CA ASN A 95 -7.09 1.72 -10.98
C ASN A 95 -7.46 3.19 -10.72
N THR A 96 -6.49 4.03 -10.32
CA THR A 96 -6.73 5.47 -10.10
C THR A 96 -7.12 6.19 -11.39
N TYR A 97 -6.50 5.86 -12.53
CA TYR A 97 -6.89 6.43 -13.82
C TYR A 97 -8.33 6.04 -14.23
N VAL A 98 -8.73 4.80 -13.97
CA VAL A 98 -10.13 4.35 -14.22
C VAL A 98 -11.10 5.10 -13.32
N LEU A 99 -10.75 5.28 -12.05
CA LEU A 99 -11.57 6.07 -11.11
C LEU A 99 -11.65 7.53 -11.54
N ALA A 100 -10.53 8.14 -11.91
CA ALA A 100 -10.50 9.53 -12.38
C ALA A 100 -11.41 9.72 -13.60
N GLN A 101 -11.42 8.75 -14.53
CA GLN A 101 -12.35 8.77 -15.67
C GLN A 101 -13.83 8.63 -15.26
N ALA A 102 -14.12 7.82 -14.23
CA ALA A 102 -15.49 7.69 -13.71
C ALA A 102 -15.95 8.99 -13.02
N PHE A 103 -15.09 9.59 -12.18
CA PHE A 103 -15.39 10.88 -11.56
C PHE A 103 -15.53 12.00 -12.58
N ARG A 104 -14.66 12.06 -13.60
CA ARG A 104 -14.76 13.01 -14.72
C ARG A 104 -16.13 12.99 -15.39
N GLN A 105 -16.73 11.82 -15.56
CA GLN A 105 -18.04 11.67 -16.18
C GLN A 105 -19.21 12.00 -15.23
N TRP A 106 -19.00 11.93 -13.93
CA TRP A 106 -20.00 12.17 -12.90
C TRP A 106 -20.04 13.62 -12.40
N MET A 107 -18.87 14.22 -12.19
CA MET A 107 -18.71 15.58 -11.67
C MET A 107 -19.20 16.63 -12.67
N GLN A 108 -19.55 17.82 -12.15
CA GLN A 108 -19.98 18.97 -12.93
C GLN A 108 -18.87 20.02 -13.01
N PRO A 109 -18.80 20.83 -14.07
CA PRO A 109 -17.84 21.94 -14.14
C PRO A 109 -17.94 22.85 -12.91
N GLY A 110 -16.79 23.12 -12.27
CA GLY A 110 -16.70 23.88 -11.03
C GLY A 110 -16.77 23.07 -9.76
N ASP A 111 -17.02 21.75 -9.84
CA ASP A 111 -16.76 20.85 -8.71
C ASP A 111 -15.26 20.77 -8.42
N ALA A 112 -14.91 20.48 -7.16
CA ALA A 112 -13.54 20.46 -6.68
C ALA A 112 -13.10 19.08 -6.18
N ILE A 113 -11.81 18.81 -6.32
CA ILE A 113 -11.11 17.67 -5.72
C ILE A 113 -10.00 18.20 -4.83
N VAL A 114 -9.92 17.71 -3.59
CA VAL A 114 -8.79 17.93 -2.71
C VAL A 114 -7.79 16.81 -2.90
N VAL A 115 -6.53 17.17 -3.19
CA VAL A 115 -5.39 16.25 -3.30
C VAL A 115 -4.29 16.71 -2.36
N THR A 116 -3.36 15.83 -1.98
CA THR A 116 -2.23 16.27 -1.17
C THR A 116 -0.93 16.33 -1.98
N ASN A 117 0.05 17.08 -1.48
CA ASN A 117 1.43 16.98 -1.93
C ASN A 117 2.24 15.96 -1.13
N GLN A 118 1.60 15.17 -0.22
CA GLN A 118 2.20 14.04 0.48
C GLN A 118 2.18 12.74 -0.34
N ASP A 119 1.26 12.66 -1.31
CA ASP A 119 0.95 11.45 -2.04
C ASP A 119 2.03 11.03 -3.06
N HIS A 120 2.10 9.72 -3.29
CA HIS A 120 2.74 9.15 -4.47
C HIS A 120 2.03 9.62 -5.74
N GLU A 121 2.76 9.79 -6.84
CA GLU A 121 2.20 10.29 -8.11
C GLU A 121 1.03 9.44 -8.63
N ALA A 122 0.97 8.15 -8.28
CA ALA A 122 -0.13 7.25 -8.67
C ALA A 122 -1.51 7.69 -8.13
N ASN A 123 -1.57 8.29 -6.94
CA ASN A 123 -2.81 8.81 -6.35
C ASN A 123 -2.92 10.35 -6.40
N SER A 124 -2.00 11.03 -7.04
CA SER A 124 -2.01 12.48 -7.21
C SER A 124 -2.20 12.88 -8.67
N GLY A 125 -1.36 12.37 -9.58
CA GLY A 125 -1.33 12.75 -10.99
C GLY A 125 -2.65 12.57 -11.74
N PRO A 126 -3.33 11.41 -11.66
CA PRO A 126 -4.58 11.20 -12.36
C PRO A 126 -5.68 12.20 -11.99
N TRP A 127 -5.78 12.55 -10.70
CA TRP A 127 -6.75 13.54 -10.20
C TRP A 127 -6.41 14.96 -10.64
N ARG A 128 -5.13 15.34 -10.56
CA ARG A 128 -4.66 16.69 -10.96
C ARG A 128 -4.90 16.99 -12.42
N ARG A 129 -4.85 15.97 -13.31
CA ARG A 129 -5.14 16.13 -14.74
C ARG A 129 -6.57 16.57 -15.03
N LEU A 130 -7.51 16.33 -14.11
CA LEU A 130 -8.91 16.72 -14.28
C LEU A 130 -9.11 18.25 -14.31
N VAL A 131 -8.10 19.04 -13.96
CA VAL A 131 -8.11 20.50 -14.17
C VAL A 131 -8.30 20.86 -15.65
N GLU A 132 -7.84 20.03 -16.58
CA GLU A 132 -7.99 20.22 -18.03
C GLU A 132 -9.46 20.06 -18.48
N ASP A 133 -10.27 19.36 -17.67
CA ASP A 133 -11.70 19.16 -17.89
C ASP A 133 -12.57 20.21 -17.15
N GLY A 134 -11.96 21.21 -16.52
CA GLY A 134 -12.64 22.33 -15.87
C GLY A 134 -13.00 22.10 -14.39
N PHE A 135 -12.45 21.06 -13.75
CA PHE A 135 -12.59 20.83 -12.31
C PHE A 135 -11.56 21.62 -11.52
N GLU A 136 -11.92 22.03 -10.31
CA GLU A 136 -11.01 22.72 -9.41
C GLU A 136 -10.14 21.70 -8.66
N ILE A 137 -8.83 21.90 -8.63
CA ILE A 137 -7.90 21.07 -7.84
C ILE A 137 -7.38 21.91 -6.67
N ARG A 138 -7.71 21.50 -5.46
CA ARG A 138 -7.23 22.11 -4.21
C ARG A 138 -6.15 21.25 -3.60
N GLU A 139 -5.02 21.87 -3.27
CA GLU A 139 -3.89 21.15 -2.69
C GLU A 139 -3.86 21.31 -1.17
N TRP A 140 -4.01 20.18 -0.46
CA TRP A 140 -3.76 20.06 0.97
C TRP A 140 -2.27 19.82 1.18
N GLN A 141 -1.58 20.83 1.68
CA GLN A 141 -0.13 20.85 1.80
C GLN A 141 0.35 20.26 3.12
N ILE A 142 1.49 19.55 3.05
CA ILE A 142 2.20 19.10 4.25
C ILE A 142 2.91 20.27 4.92
N ASP A 143 3.13 20.14 6.23
CA ASP A 143 4.10 20.96 6.93
C ASP A 143 5.52 20.66 6.42
N PRO A 144 6.29 21.65 5.95
CA PRO A 144 7.57 21.42 5.30
C PRO A 144 8.69 20.90 6.23
N GLU A 145 8.52 21.03 7.56
CA GLU A 145 9.51 20.56 8.52
C GLU A 145 9.23 19.11 8.94
N THR A 146 7.95 18.78 9.19
CA THR A 146 7.54 17.48 9.72
C THR A 146 7.08 16.50 8.65
N GLY A 147 6.57 16.99 7.52
CA GLY A 147 5.93 16.21 6.48
C GLY A 147 4.48 15.82 6.80
N SER A 148 3.94 16.24 7.92
CA SER A 148 2.60 15.90 8.39
C SER A 148 1.51 16.73 7.72
N LEU A 149 0.31 16.15 7.58
CA LEU A 149 -0.90 16.83 7.12
C LEU A 149 -1.68 17.38 8.33
N ASN A 150 -2.01 18.68 8.30
CA ASN A 150 -2.80 19.31 9.35
C ASN A 150 -4.29 19.21 9.03
N LEU A 151 -5.09 18.67 9.94
CA LEU A 151 -6.55 18.49 9.74
C LEU A 151 -7.30 19.83 9.62
N GLN A 152 -6.85 20.88 10.31
CA GLN A 152 -7.46 22.20 10.19
C GLN A 152 -7.31 22.78 8.78
N ASP A 153 -6.18 22.50 8.12
CA ASP A 153 -5.96 22.95 6.73
C ASP A 153 -6.90 22.20 5.77
N LEU A 154 -7.20 20.91 6.04
CA LEU A 154 -8.22 20.18 5.29
C LEU A 154 -9.60 20.87 5.48
N GLU A 155 -10.02 21.13 6.70
CA GLU A 155 -11.30 21.80 6.98
C GLU A 155 -11.44 23.14 6.22
N ASN A 156 -10.35 23.90 6.12
CA ASN A 156 -10.33 25.19 5.39
C ASN A 156 -10.45 25.01 3.85
N LEU A 157 -10.13 23.84 3.32
CA LEU A 157 -10.25 23.53 1.89
C LEU A 157 -11.63 22.99 1.49
N LEU A 158 -12.45 22.59 2.47
CA LEU A 158 -13.75 21.96 2.22
C LEU A 158 -14.87 23.01 2.10
N ASP A 159 -15.70 22.85 1.09
CA ASP A 159 -16.96 23.55 0.87
C ASP A 159 -17.93 22.69 0.06
N GLU A 160 -19.08 23.24 -0.32
CA GLU A 160 -20.12 22.54 -1.08
C GLU A 160 -19.71 22.11 -2.50
N LYS A 161 -18.56 22.55 -3.01
CA LYS A 161 -18.02 22.16 -4.32
C LYS A 161 -17.15 20.91 -4.26
N VAL A 162 -16.58 20.61 -3.09
CA VAL A 162 -15.68 19.46 -2.96
C VAL A 162 -16.45 18.16 -3.08
N ARG A 163 -16.07 17.32 -4.05
CA ARG A 163 -16.66 16.01 -4.29
C ARG A 163 -15.79 14.86 -3.82
N LEU A 164 -14.48 15.06 -3.75
CA LEU A 164 -13.54 14.00 -3.44
C LEU A 164 -12.33 14.56 -2.68
N VAL A 165 -11.89 13.83 -1.65
CA VAL A 165 -10.64 14.05 -0.94
C VAL A 165 -9.74 12.84 -1.15
N CYS A 166 -8.53 13.05 -1.70
CA CYS A 166 -7.55 12.01 -1.97
C CYS A 166 -6.31 12.21 -1.11
N PHE A 167 -5.87 11.17 -0.39
CA PHE A 167 -4.67 11.21 0.44
C PHE A 167 -4.10 9.81 0.68
N PRO A 168 -2.81 9.67 1.08
CA PRO A 168 -2.23 8.37 1.40
C PRO A 168 -2.55 7.96 2.84
N HIS A 169 -2.80 6.67 3.08
CA HIS A 169 -2.84 6.14 4.45
C HIS A 169 -1.46 6.26 5.10
N CYS A 170 -0.41 6.01 4.31
CA CYS A 170 0.99 6.18 4.70
C CYS A 170 1.80 6.69 3.51
N SER A 171 2.65 7.70 3.73
CA SER A 171 3.55 8.20 2.70
C SER A 171 4.68 7.20 2.41
N ASN A 172 4.97 6.96 1.12
CA ASN A 172 6.01 6.03 0.66
C ASN A 172 7.46 6.53 0.84
N VAL A 173 7.65 7.77 1.30
CA VAL A 173 8.96 8.37 1.62
C VAL A 173 9.00 8.94 3.02
N ILE A 174 7.98 9.69 3.47
CA ILE A 174 7.92 10.28 4.81
C ILE A 174 7.68 9.19 5.85
N GLY A 175 6.96 8.13 5.46
CA GLY A 175 6.58 7.03 6.36
C GLY A 175 5.42 7.37 7.31
N GLU A 176 4.98 8.62 7.41
CA GLU A 176 3.88 9.08 8.27
C GLU A 176 2.61 8.29 8.00
N ILE A 177 1.95 7.85 9.09
CA ILE A 177 0.65 7.18 9.06
C ILE A 177 -0.42 8.23 9.35
N ASN A 178 -1.29 8.48 8.38
CA ASN A 178 -2.37 9.45 8.49
C ASN A 178 -3.60 8.87 9.22
N PRO A 179 -4.34 9.69 9.99
CA PRO A 179 -5.53 9.26 10.74
C PRO A 179 -6.75 9.15 9.81
N VAL A 180 -6.84 8.05 9.02
CA VAL A 180 -7.84 7.85 7.97
C VAL A 180 -9.26 8.05 8.48
N THR A 181 -9.61 7.51 9.65
CA THR A 181 -10.97 7.62 10.20
C THR A 181 -11.37 9.06 10.48
N GLU A 182 -10.46 9.87 11.05
CA GLU A 182 -10.72 11.28 11.35
C GLU A 182 -10.86 12.10 10.05
N ILE A 183 -9.95 11.90 9.10
CA ILE A 183 -9.97 12.57 7.79
C ILE A 183 -11.26 12.22 7.05
N THR A 184 -11.65 10.95 7.08
CA THR A 184 -12.89 10.49 6.43
C THR A 184 -14.12 11.17 7.08
N ALA A 185 -14.17 11.25 8.40
CA ALA A 185 -15.28 11.90 9.09
C ALA A 185 -15.41 13.40 8.73
N ILE A 186 -14.28 14.12 8.65
CA ILE A 186 -14.23 15.53 8.23
C ILE A 186 -14.73 15.70 6.80
N ALA A 187 -14.24 14.88 5.85
CA ALA A 187 -14.64 14.95 4.46
C ALA A 187 -16.14 14.61 4.26
N HIS A 188 -16.61 13.55 4.91
CA HIS A 188 -18.03 13.16 4.86
C HIS A 188 -18.97 14.21 5.46
N ALA A 189 -18.55 14.91 6.53
CA ALA A 189 -19.33 16.01 7.11
C ALA A 189 -19.52 17.18 6.12
N ALA A 190 -18.58 17.37 5.20
CA ALA A 190 -18.67 18.35 4.10
C ALA A 190 -19.37 17.79 2.84
N GLY A 191 -19.79 16.53 2.84
CA GLY A 191 -20.44 15.87 1.70
C GLY A 191 -19.49 15.36 0.61
N ALA A 192 -18.19 15.31 0.87
CA ALA A 192 -17.18 14.81 -0.05
C ALA A 192 -16.91 13.31 0.15
N PHE A 193 -16.69 12.56 -0.93
CA PHE A 193 -16.17 11.19 -0.89
C PHE A 193 -14.68 11.16 -0.58
N VAL A 194 -14.19 9.99 -0.16
CA VAL A 194 -12.79 9.81 0.27
C VAL A 194 -12.12 8.67 -0.49
N CYS A 195 -10.97 8.98 -1.10
CA CYS A 195 -10.08 8.02 -1.76
C CYS A 195 -8.74 7.93 -1.02
N VAL A 196 -8.44 6.75 -0.48
CA VAL A 196 -7.22 6.50 0.29
C VAL A 196 -6.26 5.60 -0.49
N ASP A 197 -5.02 6.07 -0.68
CA ASP A 197 -3.92 5.22 -1.13
C ASP A 197 -3.30 4.47 0.07
N GLY A 198 -3.63 3.20 0.20
CA GLY A 198 -3.12 2.30 1.23
C GLY A 198 -1.87 1.50 0.82
N VAL A 199 -1.27 1.79 -0.34
CA VAL A 199 -0.15 1.01 -0.92
C VAL A 199 1.03 0.88 0.04
N SER A 200 1.37 1.95 0.76
CA SER A 200 2.49 1.95 1.71
C SER A 200 2.10 1.58 3.13
N TYR A 201 0.81 1.32 3.40
CA TYR A 201 0.34 0.89 4.71
C TYR A 201 -0.01 -0.61 4.76
N ALA A 202 -0.68 -1.14 3.73
CA ALA A 202 -1.17 -2.52 3.71
C ALA A 202 -0.09 -3.60 3.94
N PRO A 203 1.20 -3.41 3.58
CA PRO A 203 2.28 -4.36 3.89
C PRO A 203 2.52 -4.58 5.38
N HIS A 204 2.10 -3.65 6.23
CA HIS A 204 2.32 -3.64 7.68
C HIS A 204 1.16 -4.30 8.46
N GLY A 205 0.35 -5.09 7.75
CA GLY A 205 -0.88 -5.73 8.19
C GLY A 205 -2.10 -5.08 7.55
N PHE A 206 -3.00 -5.92 7.00
CA PHE A 206 -4.19 -5.41 6.33
C PHE A 206 -5.07 -4.62 7.29
N PRO A 207 -5.46 -3.37 6.94
CA PRO A 207 -6.40 -2.63 7.76
C PRO A 207 -7.82 -3.17 7.60
N ASN A 208 -8.65 -2.98 8.62
CA ASN A 208 -10.10 -3.11 8.46
C ASN A 208 -10.64 -1.86 7.76
N VAL A 209 -10.73 -1.91 6.44
CA VAL A 209 -11.20 -0.79 5.60
C VAL A 209 -12.65 -0.42 5.93
N GLY A 210 -13.45 -1.43 6.33
CA GLY A 210 -14.83 -1.21 6.77
C GLY A 210 -14.92 -0.28 7.98
N ASP A 211 -14.05 -0.45 8.96
CA ASP A 211 -14.00 0.38 10.18
C ASP A 211 -13.33 1.74 9.93
N LEU A 212 -12.35 1.81 9.03
CA LEU A 212 -11.71 3.08 8.63
C LEU A 212 -12.70 4.02 7.93
N GLY A 213 -13.66 3.46 7.17
CA GLY A 213 -14.78 4.18 6.60
C GLY A 213 -14.61 4.91 5.26
N PRO A 214 -13.45 4.88 4.55
CA PRO A 214 -13.32 5.57 3.27
C PRO A 214 -14.21 4.94 2.19
N ASP A 215 -14.56 5.71 1.16
CA ASP A 215 -15.37 5.24 0.04
C ASP A 215 -14.55 4.42 -0.95
N ILE A 216 -13.24 4.75 -1.08
CA ILE A 216 -12.28 4.05 -1.93
C ILE A 216 -11.02 3.79 -1.11
N TYR A 217 -10.52 2.54 -1.18
CA TYR A 217 -9.23 2.17 -0.62
C TYR A 217 -8.43 1.36 -1.64
N LEU A 218 -7.23 1.84 -1.96
CA LEU A 218 -6.36 1.27 -2.99
C LEU A 218 -5.10 0.68 -2.36
N PHE A 219 -4.66 -0.48 -2.83
CA PHE A 219 -3.33 -0.99 -2.49
C PHE A 219 -2.77 -1.93 -3.56
N SER A 220 -1.47 -2.19 -3.50
CA SER A 220 -0.76 -3.06 -4.44
C SER A 220 -0.43 -4.39 -3.78
N ALA A 221 -0.97 -5.49 -4.32
CA ALA A 221 -0.76 -6.82 -3.77
C ALA A 221 0.73 -7.23 -3.73
N TYR A 222 1.53 -6.82 -4.74
CA TYR A 222 2.96 -7.13 -4.80
C TYR A 222 3.80 -6.44 -3.71
N LYS A 223 3.24 -5.45 -3.02
CA LYS A 223 3.86 -4.86 -1.81
C LYS A 223 3.38 -5.53 -0.52
N THR A 224 2.30 -6.29 -0.60
CA THR A 224 1.69 -7.05 0.49
C THR A 224 1.88 -8.56 0.33
N TYR A 225 3.10 -8.95 -0.06
CA TYR A 225 3.54 -10.34 -0.25
C TYR A 225 2.74 -11.16 -1.27
N GLY A 226 1.95 -10.50 -2.09
CA GLY A 226 1.06 -11.05 -3.10
C GLY A 226 1.60 -10.98 -4.54
N PRO A 227 0.73 -11.25 -5.53
CA PRO A 227 1.08 -11.15 -6.94
C PRO A 227 1.09 -9.70 -7.44
N HIS A 228 1.62 -9.46 -8.65
CA HIS A 228 1.68 -8.11 -9.23
C HIS A 228 0.33 -7.65 -9.76
N GLN A 229 -0.48 -7.10 -8.88
CA GLN A 229 -1.78 -6.48 -9.22
C GLN A 229 -2.17 -5.38 -8.24
N GLY A 230 -3.09 -4.50 -8.64
CA GLY A 230 -3.73 -3.52 -7.78
C GLY A 230 -5.04 -4.05 -7.22
N CYS A 231 -5.24 -3.90 -5.91
CA CYS A 231 -6.50 -4.15 -5.24
C CYS A 231 -7.24 -2.83 -5.02
N MET A 232 -8.55 -2.83 -5.21
CA MET A 232 -9.38 -1.64 -5.14
C MET A 232 -10.69 -1.98 -4.44
N VAL A 233 -10.90 -1.38 -3.27
CA VAL A 233 -12.19 -1.35 -2.59
C VAL A 233 -12.93 -0.11 -3.04
N ILE A 234 -14.18 -0.28 -3.47
CA ILE A 234 -15.13 0.81 -3.73
C ILE A 234 -16.41 0.48 -3.00
N ARG A 235 -16.81 1.34 -2.05
CA ARG A 235 -18.04 1.13 -1.28
C ARG A 235 -19.27 1.20 -2.21
N ARG A 236 -20.24 0.34 -1.97
CA ARG A 236 -21.40 0.15 -2.83
C ARG A 236 -22.10 1.46 -3.23
N ALA A 237 -22.34 2.34 -2.25
CA ALA A 237 -23.05 3.60 -2.50
C ALA A 237 -22.36 4.46 -3.56
N LEU A 238 -21.03 4.59 -3.49
CA LEU A 238 -20.23 5.30 -4.48
C LEU A 238 -20.13 4.50 -5.80
N GLY A 239 -19.87 3.20 -5.69
CA GLY A 239 -19.69 2.35 -6.86
C GLY A 239 -20.94 2.24 -7.75
N GLU A 240 -22.14 2.31 -7.17
CA GLU A 240 -23.41 2.38 -7.93
C GLU A 240 -23.68 3.78 -8.51
N LEU A 241 -23.21 4.83 -7.84
CA LEU A 241 -23.35 6.23 -8.28
C LEU A 241 -22.46 6.55 -9.48
N LEU A 242 -21.21 6.09 -9.48
CA LEU A 242 -20.25 6.40 -10.54
C LEU A 242 -20.59 5.65 -11.85
N PRO A 243 -20.39 6.27 -13.03
CA PRO A 243 -20.59 5.62 -14.32
C PRO A 243 -19.70 4.38 -14.51
N ASN A 244 -20.28 3.33 -15.13
CA ASN A 244 -19.57 2.11 -15.47
C ASN A 244 -18.42 2.37 -16.45
N GLN A 245 -17.21 1.89 -16.12
CA GLN A 245 -16.01 2.01 -16.95
C GLN A 245 -15.65 0.70 -17.67
N ALA A 246 -16.34 -0.39 -17.36
CA ALA A 246 -16.15 -1.70 -17.98
C ALA A 246 -17.05 -1.88 -19.20
N HIS A 247 -17.05 -3.08 -19.79
CA HIS A 247 -17.99 -3.44 -20.83
C HIS A 247 -19.45 -3.24 -20.35
N TYR A 248 -20.32 -2.76 -21.23
CA TYR A 248 -21.70 -2.40 -20.88
C TYR A 248 -22.47 -3.53 -20.19
N PHE A 249 -22.21 -4.79 -20.57
CA PHE A 249 -22.85 -5.98 -19.99
C PHE A 249 -22.33 -6.36 -18.59
N ASN A 250 -21.32 -5.67 -18.08
CA ASN A 250 -20.78 -5.83 -16.72
C ASN A 250 -21.33 -4.76 -15.75
N ALA A 251 -22.20 -3.87 -16.19
CA ALA A 251 -22.66 -2.72 -15.40
C ALA A 251 -23.38 -3.11 -14.10
N ASP A 252 -24.03 -4.27 -14.06
CA ASP A 252 -24.78 -4.75 -12.88
C ASP A 252 -23.90 -5.47 -11.84
N ALA A 253 -22.62 -5.75 -12.17
CA ALA A 253 -21.69 -6.42 -11.25
C ALA A 253 -20.68 -5.40 -10.69
N LEU A 254 -20.90 -4.93 -9.45
CA LEU A 254 -20.14 -3.85 -8.85
C LEU A 254 -18.62 -4.07 -8.97
N TYR A 255 -18.11 -5.25 -8.64
CA TYR A 255 -16.68 -5.57 -8.72
C TYR A 255 -16.09 -5.57 -10.15
N LYS A 256 -16.93 -5.51 -11.19
CA LYS A 256 -16.52 -5.43 -12.60
C LYS A 256 -16.57 -4.02 -13.15
N ARG A 257 -17.40 -3.15 -12.59
CA ARG A 257 -17.71 -1.81 -13.15
C ARG A 257 -16.47 -0.96 -13.42
N PHE A 258 -15.40 -1.15 -12.63
CA PHE A 258 -14.16 -0.37 -12.72
C PHE A 258 -12.98 -1.22 -13.19
N THR A 259 -13.24 -2.33 -13.89
CA THR A 259 -12.24 -3.19 -14.52
C THR A 259 -12.48 -3.25 -16.02
N PRO A 260 -11.91 -2.31 -16.82
CA PRO A 260 -12.23 -2.14 -18.24
C PRO A 260 -11.91 -3.36 -19.12
N ALA A 261 -10.89 -4.13 -18.75
CA ALA A 261 -10.42 -5.28 -19.53
C ALA A 261 -10.34 -6.54 -18.66
N GLY A 262 -10.10 -7.69 -19.31
CA GLY A 262 -9.90 -8.96 -18.62
C GLY A 262 -8.66 -8.92 -17.71
N PRO A 263 -8.83 -9.13 -16.39
CA PRO A 263 -7.71 -9.18 -15.45
C PRO A 263 -6.92 -10.49 -15.59
N ASP A 264 -5.74 -10.57 -14.98
CA ASP A 264 -4.98 -11.82 -14.87
C ASP A 264 -5.66 -12.76 -13.85
N HIS A 265 -6.32 -13.80 -14.35
CA HIS A 265 -7.09 -14.75 -13.55
C HIS A 265 -6.23 -15.48 -12.52
N ALA A 266 -4.99 -15.84 -12.89
CA ALA A 266 -4.06 -16.54 -12.01
C ALA A 266 -3.64 -15.66 -10.82
N GLN A 267 -3.37 -14.39 -11.07
CA GLN A 267 -3.00 -13.43 -10.02
C GLN A 267 -4.18 -13.16 -9.09
N ILE A 268 -5.42 -13.07 -9.62
CA ILE A 268 -6.61 -12.94 -8.79
C ILE A 268 -6.75 -14.15 -7.87
N ALA A 269 -6.74 -15.37 -8.42
CA ALA A 269 -6.87 -16.59 -7.65
C ALA A 269 -5.76 -16.73 -6.59
N ALA A 270 -4.52 -16.35 -6.94
CA ALA A 270 -3.39 -16.40 -6.04
C ALA A 270 -3.48 -15.39 -4.87
N SER A 271 -4.25 -14.32 -5.01
CA SER A 271 -4.44 -13.33 -3.92
C SER A 271 -5.07 -13.94 -2.66
N ALA A 272 -5.81 -15.06 -2.76
CA ALA A 272 -6.23 -15.82 -1.58
C ALA A 272 -5.05 -16.32 -0.73
N GLY A 273 -3.86 -16.49 -1.33
CA GLY A 273 -2.65 -16.87 -0.61
C GLY A 273 -2.20 -15.83 0.41
N MET A 274 -2.51 -14.54 0.23
CA MET A 274 -2.28 -13.51 1.26
C MET A 274 -3.17 -13.75 2.48
N ALA A 275 -4.43 -14.13 2.25
CA ALA A 275 -5.36 -14.51 3.33
C ALA A 275 -4.93 -15.82 4.00
N ASP A 276 -4.43 -16.81 3.24
CA ASP A 276 -3.84 -18.04 3.81
C ASP A 276 -2.69 -17.70 4.75
N TYR A 277 -1.83 -16.76 4.36
CA TYR A 277 -0.69 -16.35 5.16
C TYR A 277 -1.12 -15.68 6.49
N VAL A 278 -2.12 -14.80 6.44
CA VAL A 278 -2.70 -14.21 7.66
C VAL A 278 -3.26 -15.29 8.59
N ASP A 279 -4.01 -16.25 8.04
CA ASP A 279 -4.57 -17.36 8.82
C ASP A 279 -3.48 -18.26 9.42
N LEU A 280 -2.39 -18.53 8.67
CA LEU A 280 -1.23 -19.28 9.18
C LEU A 280 -0.54 -18.57 10.35
N LEU A 281 -0.31 -17.25 10.24
CA LEU A 281 0.27 -16.47 11.33
C LEU A 281 -0.64 -16.45 12.57
N CYS A 282 -1.94 -16.19 12.36
CA CYS A 282 -2.91 -16.19 13.45
C CYS A 282 -2.93 -17.54 14.17
N TYR A 283 -2.98 -18.64 13.44
CA TYR A 283 -3.00 -19.99 14.01
C TYR A 283 -1.71 -20.30 14.78
N HIS A 284 -0.53 -20.03 14.19
CA HIS A 284 0.77 -20.30 14.79
C HIS A 284 0.95 -19.56 16.13
N HIS A 285 0.50 -18.33 16.19
CA HIS A 285 0.63 -17.49 17.40
C HIS A 285 -0.56 -17.63 18.37
N ASN A 286 -1.38 -18.66 18.24
CA ASN A 286 -2.55 -18.90 19.08
C ASN A 286 -3.53 -17.73 19.13
N GLY A 287 -3.73 -17.06 17.99
CA GLY A 287 -4.66 -15.96 17.83
C GLY A 287 -6.14 -16.38 17.94
N PRO A 288 -7.04 -15.42 17.84
CA PRO A 288 -8.47 -15.68 18.01
C PRO A 288 -9.01 -16.63 16.94
N LYS A 289 -9.98 -17.48 17.33
CA LYS A 289 -10.78 -18.32 16.43
C LYS A 289 -11.97 -17.56 15.82
N GLY A 290 -11.92 -16.24 15.84
CA GLY A 290 -12.97 -15.34 15.40
C GLY A 290 -13.10 -15.22 13.87
N ASN A 291 -13.78 -14.16 13.43
CA ASN A 291 -13.94 -13.85 12.01
C ASN A 291 -12.62 -13.39 11.34
N ALA A 292 -12.64 -13.11 10.03
CA ALA A 292 -11.43 -12.76 9.28
C ALA A 292 -10.83 -11.40 9.72
N THR A 293 -11.66 -10.42 10.07
CA THR A 293 -11.20 -9.12 10.56
C THR A 293 -10.53 -9.22 11.94
N GLU A 294 -11.08 -10.03 12.86
CA GLU A 294 -10.47 -10.28 14.17
C GLU A 294 -9.10 -10.97 14.03
N ARG A 295 -8.98 -11.96 13.14
CA ARG A 295 -7.70 -12.60 12.86
C ARG A 295 -6.72 -11.65 12.18
N GLY A 296 -7.20 -10.85 11.22
CA GLY A 296 -6.42 -9.80 10.56
C GLY A 296 -5.88 -8.77 11.55
N ALA A 297 -6.71 -8.25 12.45
CA ALA A 297 -6.31 -7.30 13.49
C ALA A 297 -5.25 -7.89 14.44
N PHE A 298 -5.43 -9.14 14.87
CA PHE A 298 -4.42 -9.81 15.71
C PHE A 298 -3.06 -9.93 15.00
N VAL A 299 -3.07 -10.32 13.72
CA VAL A 299 -1.84 -10.44 12.93
C VAL A 299 -1.21 -9.07 12.65
N HIS A 300 -2.03 -8.05 12.35
CA HIS A 300 -1.58 -6.67 12.23
C HIS A 300 -0.81 -6.22 13.48
N ASP A 301 -1.36 -6.45 14.67
CA ASP A 301 -0.71 -6.06 15.93
C ASP A 301 0.62 -6.78 16.17
N LEU A 302 0.70 -8.07 15.81
CA LEU A 302 1.96 -8.81 15.85
C LEU A 302 3.02 -8.24 14.90
N MET A 303 2.63 -7.96 13.64
CA MET A 303 3.52 -7.39 12.63
C MET A 303 4.01 -5.99 13.06
N ARG A 304 3.09 -5.11 13.46
CA ARG A 304 3.42 -3.75 13.91
C ARG A 304 4.30 -3.76 15.17
N GLY A 305 4.02 -4.65 16.11
CA GLY A 305 4.87 -4.80 17.31
C GLY A 305 6.32 -5.13 16.96
N GLN A 306 6.54 -6.08 16.05
CA GLN A 306 7.87 -6.43 15.54
C GLN A 306 8.53 -5.26 14.81
N GLU A 307 7.79 -4.62 13.89
CA GLU A 307 8.31 -3.51 13.10
C GLU A 307 8.70 -2.30 13.93
N VAL A 308 7.90 -1.91 14.92
CA VAL A 308 8.21 -0.79 15.83
C VAL A 308 9.46 -1.10 16.65
N ALA A 309 9.59 -2.34 17.14
CA ALA A 309 10.76 -2.76 17.92
C ALA A 309 12.07 -2.71 17.10
N LEU A 310 12.00 -3.04 15.81
CA LEU A 310 13.15 -2.98 14.90
C LEU A 310 13.43 -1.56 14.38
N LEU A 311 12.39 -0.75 14.21
CA LEU A 311 12.49 0.58 13.60
C LEU A 311 13.08 1.61 14.58
N GLN A 312 12.68 1.61 15.85
CA GLN A 312 13.12 2.63 16.80
C GLN A 312 14.66 2.70 16.93
N PRO A 313 15.40 1.57 17.07
CA PRO A 313 16.87 1.60 17.07
C PRO A 313 17.49 2.20 15.80
N VAL A 314 16.87 1.98 14.62
CA VAL A 314 17.34 2.58 13.36
C VAL A 314 17.16 4.10 13.39
N LEU A 315 15.99 4.59 13.84
CA LEU A 315 15.71 6.01 13.95
C LEU A 315 16.63 6.70 14.96
N ASP A 316 16.89 6.06 16.10
CA ASP A 316 17.78 6.60 17.14
C ASP A 316 19.23 6.70 16.63
N ALA A 317 19.72 5.68 15.92
CA ALA A 317 21.05 5.70 15.32
C ALA A 317 21.24 6.77 14.24
N ILE A 318 20.16 7.12 13.52
CA ILE A 318 20.17 8.15 12.47
C ILE A 318 20.17 9.56 13.10
N LYS A 319 19.42 9.76 14.18
CA LYS A 319 19.23 11.06 14.84
C LYS A 319 20.53 11.74 15.25
N ASP A 320 21.53 10.95 15.62
CA ASP A 320 22.83 11.46 16.12
C ASP A 320 23.84 11.78 15.01
N ARG A 321 23.45 11.64 13.72
CA ARG A 321 24.32 11.85 12.56
C ARG A 321 24.13 13.26 11.98
N ASN A 322 25.11 14.15 12.18
CA ASN A 322 25.06 15.55 11.74
C ASN A 322 24.96 15.76 10.20
N ALA A 323 25.32 14.76 9.39
CA ALA A 323 25.32 14.84 7.92
C ALA A 323 24.06 14.25 7.28
N VAL A 324 23.09 13.81 8.09
CA VAL A 324 21.89 13.08 7.63
C VAL A 324 20.65 13.76 8.16
N ARG A 325 19.73 14.12 7.25
CA ARG A 325 18.40 14.60 7.63
C ARG A 325 17.39 13.48 7.45
N LEU A 326 16.77 13.04 8.55
CA LEU A 326 15.63 12.15 8.52
C LEU A 326 14.41 12.90 7.93
N ILE A 327 13.73 12.28 6.98
CA ILE A 327 12.47 12.79 6.43
C ILE A 327 11.31 12.21 7.26
N GLY A 328 10.52 13.09 7.88
CA GLY A 328 9.40 12.72 8.76
C GLY A 328 9.79 12.48 10.22
N THR A 329 8.85 11.94 11.01
CA THR A 329 9.00 11.76 12.46
C THR A 329 10.03 10.70 12.84
N SER A 330 10.70 10.88 13.98
CA SER A 330 11.59 9.88 14.61
C SER A 330 10.88 8.94 15.59
N ASP A 331 9.55 9.00 15.67
CA ASP A 331 8.73 8.11 16.50
C ASP A 331 8.25 6.92 15.66
N ALA A 332 8.76 5.71 15.95
CA ALA A 332 8.45 4.47 15.24
C ALA A 332 6.95 4.09 15.34
N THR A 333 6.23 4.55 16.37
CA THR A 333 4.80 4.25 16.53
C THR A 333 3.91 5.03 15.56
N ARG A 334 4.40 6.19 15.10
CA ARG A 334 3.68 7.11 14.21
C ARG A 334 4.01 6.93 12.74
N ARG A 335 4.95 6.03 12.41
CA ARG A 335 5.36 5.77 11.03
C ARG A 335 5.43 4.29 10.69
N ALA A 336 5.28 3.97 9.41
CA ALA A 336 5.66 2.67 8.87
C ALA A 336 7.18 2.54 8.81
N PRO A 337 7.75 1.31 8.73
CA PRO A 337 9.19 1.11 8.58
C PRO A 337 9.71 1.51 7.18
N THR A 338 9.47 2.75 6.82
CA THR A 338 9.98 3.43 5.64
C THR A 338 10.75 4.64 6.10
N VAL A 339 12.06 4.65 5.89
CA VAL A 339 13.00 5.67 6.37
C VAL A 339 13.68 6.28 5.17
N ALA A 340 13.38 7.54 4.88
CA ALA A 340 14.05 8.31 3.83
C ALA A 340 15.03 9.30 4.46
N LEU A 341 16.24 9.34 3.92
CA LEU A 341 17.35 10.16 4.40
C LEU A 341 17.80 11.11 3.31
N SER A 342 17.71 12.41 3.56
CA SER A 342 18.34 13.43 2.72
C SER A 342 19.80 13.57 3.11
N LEU A 343 20.68 13.47 2.12
CA LEU A 343 22.12 13.40 2.28
C LEU A 343 22.79 14.55 1.53
N SER A 344 24.05 14.87 1.87
CA SER A 344 24.89 15.80 1.12
C SER A 344 25.48 15.19 -0.18
N ARG A 345 25.33 13.87 -0.35
CA ARG A 345 25.74 13.08 -1.53
C ARG A 345 24.52 12.62 -2.30
N ASN A 346 24.70 12.29 -3.58
CA ASN A 346 23.68 11.62 -4.37
C ASN A 346 23.28 10.28 -3.72
N ALA A 347 21.99 10.09 -3.47
CA ALA A 347 21.46 8.97 -2.72
C ALA A 347 21.60 7.62 -3.45
N GLU A 348 21.54 7.62 -4.81
CA GLU A 348 21.74 6.41 -5.60
C GLU A 348 23.20 5.92 -5.50
N ALA A 349 24.17 6.85 -5.46
CA ALA A 349 25.57 6.49 -5.22
C ALA A 349 25.76 5.86 -3.84
N VAL A 350 25.11 6.41 -2.80
CA VAL A 350 25.17 5.81 -1.44
C VAL A 350 24.48 4.45 -1.40
N ALA A 351 23.34 4.29 -2.08
CA ALA A 351 22.67 2.98 -2.21
C ALA A 351 23.60 1.96 -2.92
N THR A 352 24.38 2.40 -3.90
CA THR A 352 25.38 1.55 -4.57
C THR A 352 26.51 1.13 -3.61
N ASP A 353 27.04 2.06 -2.78
CA ASP A 353 28.05 1.72 -1.77
C ASP A 353 27.50 0.68 -0.75
N LEU A 354 26.22 0.76 -0.38
CA LEU A 354 25.56 -0.18 0.53
C LEU A 354 25.50 -1.63 -0.01
N VAL A 355 25.50 -1.82 -1.35
CA VAL A 355 25.52 -3.16 -1.96
C VAL A 355 26.77 -3.94 -1.56
N GLU A 356 27.93 -3.28 -1.40
CA GLU A 356 29.17 -3.92 -0.96
C GLU A 356 29.07 -4.48 0.47
N HIS A 357 28.11 -3.97 1.25
CA HIS A 357 27.81 -4.44 2.60
C HIS A 357 26.63 -5.43 2.65
N GLY A 358 26.14 -5.88 1.48
CA GLY A 358 25.02 -6.81 1.38
C GLY A 358 23.65 -6.17 1.71
N ILE A 359 23.52 -4.86 1.56
CA ILE A 359 22.24 -4.15 1.79
C ILE A 359 21.57 -3.86 0.45
N MET A 360 20.34 -4.30 0.31
CA MET A 360 19.46 -3.97 -0.83
C MET A 360 18.56 -2.79 -0.44
N ALA A 361 18.95 -1.58 -0.83
CA ALA A 361 18.23 -0.33 -0.60
C ALA A 361 18.26 0.53 -1.86
N GLY A 362 17.40 1.54 -1.97
CA GLY A 362 17.31 2.42 -3.13
C GLY A 362 17.64 3.87 -2.81
N GLY A 363 18.06 4.62 -3.85
CA GLY A 363 18.22 6.07 -3.84
C GLY A 363 17.42 6.73 -4.94
N GLY A 364 16.84 7.92 -4.71
CA GLY A 364 16.09 8.68 -5.71
C GLY A 364 14.86 9.39 -5.16
N ASP A 365 13.88 9.70 -6.02
CA ASP A 365 12.64 10.39 -5.66
C ASP A 365 11.45 9.46 -5.36
N PHE A 366 11.52 8.21 -5.76
CA PHE A 366 10.51 7.17 -5.53
C PHE A 366 9.08 7.56 -5.97
N TYR A 367 8.97 8.34 -7.06
CA TYR A 367 7.69 8.91 -7.54
C TYR A 367 6.99 9.80 -6.49
N ALA A 368 7.75 10.33 -5.55
CA ALA A 368 7.31 11.22 -4.46
C ALA A 368 7.98 12.60 -4.58
N VAL A 369 8.10 13.11 -5.79
CA VAL A 369 8.74 14.40 -6.10
C VAL A 369 8.10 15.52 -5.29
N ARG A 370 6.77 15.59 -5.22
CA ARG A 370 6.05 16.68 -4.53
C ARG A 370 6.36 16.76 -3.04
N PRO A 371 6.26 15.67 -2.25
CA PRO A 371 6.58 15.76 -0.82
C PRO A 371 8.06 16.07 -0.58
N LEU A 372 8.97 15.53 -1.41
CA LEU A 372 10.39 15.84 -1.28
C LEU A 372 10.70 17.31 -1.58
N GLN A 373 10.09 17.89 -2.62
CA GLN A 373 10.20 19.32 -2.93
C GLN A 373 9.63 20.18 -1.81
N ALA A 374 8.44 19.83 -1.29
CA ALA A 374 7.79 20.57 -0.21
C ALA A 374 8.64 20.57 1.08
N MET A 375 9.39 19.50 1.32
CA MET A 375 10.31 19.39 2.46
C MET A 375 11.72 19.93 2.15
N GLY A 376 11.93 20.57 0.99
CA GLY A 376 13.21 21.19 0.63
C GLY A 376 14.34 20.20 0.37
N VAL A 377 14.03 19.00 -0.11
CA VAL A 377 15.01 18.01 -0.54
C VAL A 377 15.52 18.40 -1.95
N ASP A 378 16.84 18.37 -2.12
CA ASP A 378 17.45 18.50 -3.43
C ASP A 378 17.17 17.25 -4.28
N LEU A 379 16.38 17.39 -5.33
CA LEU A 379 15.97 16.27 -6.20
C LEU A 379 17.10 15.68 -7.04
N ASP A 380 18.18 16.44 -7.32
CA ASP A 380 19.35 15.92 -8.01
C ASP A 380 20.13 14.93 -7.11
N HIS A 381 20.02 15.09 -5.79
CA HIS A 381 20.53 14.15 -4.80
C HIS A 381 19.53 13.05 -4.46
N GLY A 382 18.23 13.36 -4.42
CA GLY A 382 17.19 12.46 -3.95
C GLY A 382 17.30 12.13 -2.47
N VAL A 383 16.71 11.01 -2.07
CA VAL A 383 16.81 10.45 -0.72
C VAL A 383 17.28 9.00 -0.78
N LEU A 384 18.12 8.58 0.17
CA LEU A 384 18.34 7.17 0.45
C LEU A 384 17.11 6.64 1.18
N ARG A 385 16.47 5.60 0.64
CA ARG A 385 15.33 4.99 1.30
C ARG A 385 15.65 3.56 1.74
N VAL A 386 15.51 3.29 3.03
CA VAL A 386 15.50 1.95 3.59
C VAL A 386 14.11 1.65 4.10
N SER A 387 13.55 0.50 3.72
CA SER A 387 12.21 0.10 4.09
C SER A 387 12.13 -1.41 4.32
N PHE A 388 11.41 -1.81 5.35
CA PHE A 388 11.30 -3.22 5.72
C PHE A 388 9.88 -3.56 6.19
N THR A 389 9.63 -4.83 6.43
CA THR A 389 8.37 -5.34 6.97
C THR A 389 8.65 -6.33 8.10
N HIS A 390 7.61 -6.93 8.64
CA HIS A 390 7.62 -7.85 9.77
C HIS A 390 8.56 -9.06 9.63
N TYR A 391 8.96 -9.46 8.40
CA TYR A 391 9.89 -10.60 8.19
C TYR A 391 11.37 -10.23 8.29
N THR A 392 11.69 -8.96 8.51
CA THR A 392 13.06 -8.51 8.73
C THR A 392 13.54 -8.95 10.11
N SER A 393 14.75 -9.47 10.18
CA SER A 393 15.37 -9.97 11.41
C SER A 393 16.19 -8.88 12.11
N GLN A 394 16.47 -9.07 13.42
CA GLN A 394 17.39 -8.22 14.16
C GLN A 394 18.79 -8.23 13.53
N GLN A 395 19.26 -9.40 13.05
CA GLN A 395 20.57 -9.51 12.40
C GLN A 395 20.67 -8.63 11.15
N GLU A 396 19.58 -8.53 10.35
CA GLU A 396 19.56 -7.64 9.18
C GLU A 396 19.54 -6.15 9.59
N ILE A 397 18.89 -5.78 10.69
CA ILE A 397 18.97 -4.43 11.26
C ILE A 397 20.40 -4.12 11.72
N ASP A 398 21.06 -5.05 12.41
CA ASP A 398 22.46 -4.87 12.86
C ASP A 398 23.40 -4.73 11.65
N GLN A 399 23.18 -5.51 10.58
CA GLN A 399 23.91 -5.39 9.31
C GLN A 399 23.68 -4.01 8.68
N LEU A 400 22.43 -3.52 8.62
CA LEU A 400 22.11 -2.19 8.11
C LEU A 400 22.82 -1.09 8.89
N LEU A 401 22.78 -1.13 10.22
CA LEU A 401 23.41 -0.13 11.06
C LEU A 401 24.92 -0.09 10.85
N GLY A 402 25.57 -1.27 10.80
CA GLY A 402 27.00 -1.38 10.49
C GLY A 402 27.36 -0.86 9.08
N ALA A 403 26.50 -1.12 8.08
CA ALA A 403 26.70 -0.61 6.73
C ALA A 403 26.54 0.92 6.67
N LEU A 404 25.53 1.48 7.35
CA LEU A 404 25.34 2.93 7.45
C LEU A 404 26.51 3.62 8.17
N ASP A 405 27.13 2.96 9.17
CA ASP A 405 28.35 3.48 9.83
C ASP A 405 29.56 3.54 8.89
N ALA A 406 29.62 2.63 7.93
CA ALA A 406 30.73 2.56 7.00
C ALA A 406 30.60 3.55 5.82
N VAL A 407 29.37 3.89 5.40
CA VAL A 407 29.13 4.67 4.17
C VAL A 407 28.69 6.12 4.41
N LEU A 408 28.15 6.44 5.61
CA LEU A 408 27.71 7.79 6.00
C LEU A 408 28.64 8.46 6.98
#